data_bca45307bc46f1e095143d46b6e598d3
#
_entry.id   bca45307bc46f1e095143d46b6e598d3
#
_cell.length_a   1.000
_cell.length_b   1.000
_cell.length_c   1.000
_cell.angle_alpha   90.00
_cell.angle_beta   90.00
_cell.angle_gamma   90.00
#
_symmetry.space_group_name_H-M   'P 1'
#
loop_
_entity.id
_entity.type
_entity.pdbx_description
1 polymer ?
#
loop_
_entity_poly.entity_id
_entity_poly.type
_entity_poly.pdbx_seq_one_letter_code
_entity_poly.pdbx_strand_id
1 'polypeptide(L)'
;MYVERASRLPGAVVWTNTPSRPRVGRVLPDGCMDLLWHDGRLMVAGPDTRAYLPGGVTGPWAGIRFYPGTAPALLGVPAHELRDRRVELTDLWPASQVRLLADRVNAAPDPASGLEELALRQAAGAGPPDPLLRQVVTALEAGRPVAATADELGLGARQLHRRSLSAFGYGPKTLARILRLRRALALARAGVPFAQTAAWAGYADQAHLAREVRELSGLPLGELLGRSG
;
A
#
# COMPACT_ATOMS: atom_id res chain seq x y z
N MET A 1 -2.72 -6.00 -18.79
CA MET A 1 -3.75 -6.66 -17.95
C MET A 1 -3.20 -6.74 -16.52
N TYR A 2 -3.98 -6.33 -15.51
CA TYR A 2 -3.64 -6.47 -14.08
C TYR A 2 -4.27 -7.75 -13.54
N VAL A 3 -3.48 -8.55 -12.84
CA VAL A 3 -3.93 -9.79 -12.17
C VAL A 3 -3.34 -9.80 -10.76
N GLU A 4 -4.14 -10.24 -9.79
CA GLU A 4 -3.75 -10.31 -8.38
C GLU A 4 -4.17 -11.65 -7.78
N ARG A 5 -3.35 -12.22 -6.92
CA ARG A 5 -3.64 -13.42 -6.13
C ARG A 5 -3.14 -13.29 -4.69
N ALA A 6 -3.73 -14.04 -3.79
CA ALA A 6 -3.21 -14.15 -2.44
C ALA A 6 -1.77 -14.68 -2.44
N SER A 7 -0.93 -14.12 -1.59
CA SER A 7 0.42 -14.64 -1.36
C SER A 7 0.42 -15.76 -0.33
N ARG A 8 1.39 -16.67 -0.43
CA ARG A 8 1.73 -17.62 0.64
C ARG A 8 2.24 -16.92 1.90
N LEU A 9 2.75 -15.69 1.75
CA LEU A 9 3.10 -14.84 2.89
C LEU A 9 1.83 -14.19 3.45
N PRO A 10 1.44 -14.49 4.71
CA PRO A 10 0.29 -13.84 5.33
C PRO A 10 0.43 -12.31 5.36
N GLY A 11 -0.65 -11.61 5.02
CA GLY A 11 -0.63 -10.14 4.96
C GLY A 11 0.04 -9.58 3.70
N ALA A 12 0.07 -10.36 2.62
CA ALA A 12 0.56 -9.91 1.32
C ALA A 12 -0.29 -10.46 0.17
N VAL A 13 -0.22 -9.79 -0.97
CA VAL A 13 -0.77 -10.23 -2.26
C VAL A 13 0.31 -10.11 -3.33
N VAL A 14 0.27 -11.02 -4.29
CA VAL A 14 1.16 -11.00 -5.45
C VAL A 14 0.37 -10.50 -6.65
N TRP A 15 0.95 -9.62 -7.43
CA TRP A 15 0.30 -9.06 -8.59
C TRP A 15 1.24 -8.96 -9.80
N THR A 16 0.65 -8.99 -10.98
CA THR A 16 1.32 -8.70 -12.25
C THR A 16 0.53 -7.67 -13.03
N ASN A 17 1.21 -6.85 -13.79
CA ASN A 17 0.60 -5.89 -14.69
C ASN A 17 1.38 -5.82 -16.00
N THR A 18 0.71 -6.19 -17.10
CA THR A 18 1.26 -6.05 -18.45
C THR A 18 0.41 -5.03 -19.20
N PRO A 19 0.80 -3.75 -19.19
CA PRO A 19 0.06 -2.72 -19.88
C PRO A 19 0.15 -2.93 -21.41
N SER A 20 -1.00 -3.00 -22.07
CA SER A 20 -1.09 -3.10 -23.54
C SER A 20 -0.84 -1.76 -24.25
N ARG A 21 -0.85 -0.67 -23.53
CA ARG A 21 -0.55 0.71 -23.96
C ARG A 21 0.08 1.48 -22.81
N PRO A 22 0.88 2.54 -23.07
CA PRO A 22 1.33 3.42 -22.01
C PRO A 22 0.10 3.95 -21.25
N ARG A 23 -0.18 3.39 -20.09
CA ARG A 23 -1.28 3.86 -19.24
C ARG A 23 -0.72 4.82 -18.22
N VAL A 24 -1.22 6.04 -18.25
CA VAL A 24 -1.10 6.97 -17.13
C VAL A 24 -2.15 6.57 -16.08
N GLY A 25 -1.98 5.38 -15.50
CA GLY A 25 -2.80 4.96 -14.36
C GLY A 25 -2.30 5.65 -13.09
N ARG A 26 -3.23 6.06 -12.21
CA ARG A 26 -2.85 6.56 -10.88
C ARG A 26 -2.77 5.39 -9.91
N VAL A 27 -1.69 5.31 -9.15
CA VAL A 27 -1.61 4.43 -7.97
C VAL A 27 -2.11 5.23 -6.79
N LEU A 28 -3.23 4.83 -6.23
CA LEU A 28 -3.86 5.53 -5.11
C LEU A 28 -3.20 5.10 -3.79
N PRO A 29 -3.12 6.00 -2.80
CA PRO A 29 -2.68 5.61 -1.47
C PRO A 29 -3.63 4.56 -0.89
N ASP A 30 -3.08 3.45 -0.46
CA ASP A 30 -3.81 2.31 0.10
C ASP A 30 -3.25 1.83 1.45
N GLY A 31 -2.18 2.45 1.93
CA GLY A 31 -1.51 2.10 3.17
C GLY A 31 -0.46 1.01 3.02
N CYS A 32 -0.33 0.44 1.84
CA CYS A 32 0.57 -0.66 1.53
C CYS A 32 1.95 -0.16 1.06
N MET A 33 2.88 -1.09 1.02
CA MET A 33 4.17 -0.98 0.35
C MET A 33 4.34 -2.15 -0.60
N ASP A 34 5.06 -1.96 -1.70
CA ASP A 34 5.30 -3.04 -2.66
C ASP A 34 6.80 -3.27 -2.85
N LEU A 35 7.22 -4.53 -2.94
CA LEU A 35 8.47 -4.92 -3.56
C LEU A 35 8.16 -5.23 -5.03
N LEU A 36 8.87 -4.56 -5.93
CA LEU A 36 8.57 -4.51 -7.35
C LEU A 36 9.69 -5.15 -8.16
N TRP A 37 9.31 -5.77 -9.25
CA TRP A 37 10.20 -6.17 -10.33
C TRP A 37 9.76 -5.50 -11.63
N HIS A 38 10.71 -4.92 -12.33
CA HIS A 38 10.51 -4.38 -13.67
C HIS A 38 11.83 -4.43 -14.44
N ASP A 39 11.80 -4.99 -15.63
CA ASP A 39 12.95 -5.07 -16.54
C ASP A 39 14.26 -5.56 -15.85
N GLY A 40 14.14 -6.65 -15.08
CA GLY A 40 15.27 -7.26 -14.37
C GLY A 40 15.69 -6.55 -13.07
N ARG A 41 15.09 -5.43 -12.72
CA ARG A 41 15.40 -4.64 -11.53
C ARG A 41 14.44 -4.86 -10.38
N LEU A 42 14.97 -4.76 -9.17
CA LEU A 42 14.19 -4.82 -7.94
C LEU A 42 14.08 -3.42 -7.33
N MET A 43 12.87 -3.01 -7.00
CA MET A 43 12.55 -1.70 -6.46
C MET A 43 11.60 -1.83 -5.27
N VAL A 44 11.52 -0.79 -4.45
CA VAL A 44 10.53 -0.66 -3.38
C VAL A 44 9.65 0.55 -3.64
N ALA A 45 8.35 0.36 -3.62
CA ALA A 45 7.38 1.44 -3.51
C ALA A 45 7.03 1.64 -2.04
N GLY A 46 7.30 2.82 -1.52
CA GLY A 46 6.94 3.23 -0.16
C GLY A 46 5.45 3.54 -0.03
N PRO A 47 4.99 3.81 1.19
CA PRO A 47 3.59 4.14 1.41
C PRO A 47 3.30 5.56 0.91
N ASP A 48 2.30 5.69 0.07
CA ASP A 48 1.93 6.96 -0.53
C ASP A 48 0.97 7.77 0.36
N THR A 49 1.16 9.09 0.38
CA THR A 49 0.20 10.04 0.99
C THR A 49 -0.74 10.66 -0.03
N ARG A 50 -0.41 10.57 -1.32
CA ARG A 50 -1.18 11.04 -2.48
C ARG A 50 -1.02 10.08 -3.64
N ALA A 51 -1.89 10.20 -4.64
CA ALA A 51 -1.77 9.39 -5.85
C ALA A 51 -0.40 9.56 -6.52
N TYR A 52 0.25 8.44 -6.77
CA TYR A 52 1.46 8.39 -7.57
C TYR A 52 1.11 8.26 -9.05
N LEU A 53 1.80 9.01 -9.90
CA LEU A 53 1.68 8.97 -11.34
C LEU A 53 2.92 8.26 -11.91
N PRO A 54 2.83 6.99 -12.29
CA PRO A 54 3.95 6.33 -12.97
C PRO A 54 4.18 7.05 -14.31
N GLY A 55 5.37 7.55 -14.53
CA GLY A 55 5.79 8.05 -15.84
C GLY A 55 5.66 6.94 -16.87
N GLY A 56 5.21 7.23 -18.10
CA GLY A 56 4.82 6.28 -19.16
C GLY A 56 5.73 5.07 -19.41
N VAL A 57 6.01 4.33 -18.36
CA VAL A 57 6.84 3.13 -18.37
C VAL A 57 6.06 2.01 -19.04
N THR A 58 6.66 1.41 -20.04
CA THR A 58 6.12 0.27 -20.79
C THR A 58 6.74 -1.03 -20.27
N GLY A 59 6.15 -2.17 -20.61
CA GLY A 59 6.65 -3.48 -20.23
C GLY A 59 5.94 -4.10 -19.03
N PRO A 60 6.24 -5.38 -18.74
CA PRO A 60 5.62 -6.11 -17.65
C PRO A 60 6.16 -5.66 -16.29
N TRP A 61 5.26 -5.58 -15.34
CA TRP A 61 5.54 -5.37 -13.93
C TRP A 61 5.09 -6.57 -13.12
N ALA A 62 5.84 -6.92 -12.12
CA ALA A 62 5.41 -7.82 -11.06
C ALA A 62 5.64 -7.15 -9.70
N GLY A 63 4.82 -7.50 -8.73
CA GLY A 63 4.97 -6.97 -7.38
C GLY A 63 4.41 -7.91 -6.32
N ILE A 64 4.97 -7.81 -5.14
CA ILE A 64 4.34 -8.30 -3.93
C ILE A 64 3.98 -7.09 -3.07
N ARG A 65 2.68 -6.93 -2.81
CA ARG A 65 2.13 -5.87 -1.97
C ARG A 65 1.99 -6.37 -0.56
N PHE A 66 2.57 -5.64 0.36
CA PHE A 66 2.49 -5.90 1.80
C PHE A 66 1.41 -5.02 2.42
N TYR A 67 0.54 -5.61 3.21
CA TYR A 67 -0.46 -4.87 3.96
C TYR A 67 0.20 -3.91 4.96
N PRO A 68 -0.51 -2.86 5.39
CA PRO A 68 0.06 -1.83 6.24
C PRO A 68 0.78 -2.40 7.47
N GLY A 69 2.04 -1.99 7.66
CA GLY A 69 2.86 -2.40 8.80
C GLY A 69 3.70 -3.68 8.61
N THR A 70 3.54 -4.39 7.48
CA THR A 70 4.29 -5.65 7.24
C THR A 70 5.68 -5.41 6.64
N ALA A 71 5.79 -4.57 5.62
CA ALA A 71 7.01 -4.40 4.84
C ALA A 71 8.24 -3.92 5.62
N PRO A 72 8.16 -2.98 6.59
CA PRO A 72 9.34 -2.46 7.28
C PRO A 72 10.19 -3.53 7.96
N ALA A 73 9.57 -4.55 8.56
CA ALA A 73 10.29 -5.65 9.20
C ALA A 73 11.05 -6.51 8.18
N LEU A 74 10.52 -6.66 6.97
CA LEU A 74 11.13 -7.44 5.89
C LEU A 74 12.25 -6.67 5.19
N LEU A 75 12.09 -5.35 5.05
CA LEU A 75 13.03 -4.47 4.36
C LEU A 75 14.16 -4.00 5.28
N GLY A 76 13.97 -4.06 6.61
CA GLY A 76 14.93 -3.53 7.59
C GLY A 76 14.98 -2.00 7.65
N VAL A 77 13.96 -1.32 7.08
CA VAL A 77 13.91 0.14 6.98
C VAL A 77 12.55 0.65 7.48
N PRO A 78 12.50 1.67 8.35
CA PRO A 78 11.24 2.28 8.77
C PRO A 78 10.46 2.86 7.60
N ALA A 79 9.14 2.65 7.57
CA ALA A 79 8.29 3.06 6.46
C ALA A 79 8.35 4.57 6.14
N HIS A 80 8.59 5.43 7.15
CA HIS A 80 8.64 6.88 6.93
C HIS A 80 9.85 7.35 6.13
N GLU A 81 10.93 6.57 6.05
CA GLU A 81 12.08 6.85 5.19
C GLU A 81 11.76 6.62 3.71
N LEU A 82 10.75 5.80 3.43
CA LEU A 82 10.30 5.43 2.08
C LEU A 82 9.00 6.12 1.66
N ARG A 83 8.42 6.97 2.52
CA ARG A 83 7.15 7.65 2.25
C ARG A 83 7.20 8.48 0.97
N ASP A 84 6.21 8.29 0.09
CA ASP A 84 6.08 8.96 -1.21
C ASP A 84 7.29 8.73 -2.14
N ARG A 85 8.03 7.62 -1.97
CA ARG A 85 9.24 7.31 -2.73
C ARG A 85 9.14 5.98 -3.46
N ARG A 86 9.86 5.93 -4.57
CA ARG A 86 10.22 4.70 -5.31
C ARG A 86 11.74 4.66 -5.31
N VAL A 87 12.31 3.60 -4.75
CA VAL A 87 13.76 3.46 -4.61
C VAL A 87 14.21 2.12 -5.19
N GLU A 88 15.41 2.09 -5.75
CA GLU A 88 16.04 0.83 -6.12
C GLU A 88 16.35 0.03 -4.84
N LEU A 89 16.23 -1.29 -4.90
CA LEU A 89 16.53 -2.11 -3.74
C LEU A 89 18.02 -2.00 -3.33
N THR A 90 18.89 -1.63 -4.26
CA THR A 90 20.32 -1.32 -4.02
C THR A 90 20.57 -0.09 -3.15
N ASP A 91 19.57 0.79 -3.02
CA ASP A 91 19.65 1.94 -2.11
C ASP A 91 19.38 1.53 -0.64
N LEU A 92 18.84 0.35 -0.43
CA LEU A 92 18.46 -0.18 0.89
C LEU A 92 19.37 -1.33 1.34
N TRP A 93 19.83 -2.16 0.40
CA TRP A 93 20.60 -3.37 0.68
C TRP A 93 21.91 -3.39 -0.12
N PRO A 94 22.93 -4.16 0.33
CA PRO A 94 24.19 -4.28 -0.39
C PRO A 94 24.01 -4.71 -1.85
N ALA A 95 24.62 -4.01 -2.78
CA ALA A 95 24.44 -4.23 -4.22
C ALA A 95 24.78 -5.66 -4.66
N SER A 96 25.76 -6.33 -4.02
CA SER A 96 26.07 -7.74 -4.30
C SER A 96 24.92 -8.68 -3.91
N GLN A 97 24.28 -8.43 -2.79
CA GLN A 97 23.09 -9.19 -2.35
C GLN A 97 21.92 -8.97 -3.30
N VAL A 98 21.66 -7.71 -3.67
CA VAL A 98 20.54 -7.37 -4.57
C VAL A 98 20.74 -8.02 -5.94
N ARG A 99 21.94 -8.05 -6.49
CA ARG A 99 22.23 -8.76 -7.75
C ARG A 99 21.86 -10.23 -7.68
N LEU A 100 22.32 -10.94 -6.63
CA LEU A 100 21.97 -12.35 -6.44
C LEU A 100 20.46 -12.60 -6.31
N LEU A 101 19.74 -11.68 -5.67
CA LEU A 101 18.29 -11.77 -5.55
C LEU A 101 17.60 -11.47 -6.88
N ALA A 102 18.05 -10.48 -7.63
CA ALA A 102 17.52 -10.17 -8.97
C ALA A 102 17.74 -11.35 -9.93
N ASP A 103 18.93 -11.97 -9.92
CA ASP A 103 19.22 -13.16 -10.74
C ASP A 103 18.27 -14.31 -10.40
N ARG A 104 17.96 -14.54 -9.11
CA ARG A 104 17.00 -15.56 -8.67
C ARG A 104 15.59 -15.25 -9.12
N VAL A 105 15.15 -13.98 -9.02
CA VAL A 105 13.82 -13.56 -9.48
C VAL A 105 13.72 -13.72 -10.99
N ASN A 106 14.76 -13.37 -11.74
CA ASN A 106 14.82 -13.51 -13.19
C ASN A 106 14.86 -14.97 -13.66
N ALA A 107 15.46 -15.87 -12.87
CA ALA A 107 15.52 -17.30 -13.15
C ALA A 107 14.24 -18.07 -12.72
N ALA A 108 13.33 -17.44 -11.99
CA ALA A 108 12.07 -18.05 -11.57
C ALA A 108 11.14 -18.29 -12.77
N PRO A 109 10.15 -19.21 -12.66
CA PRO A 109 9.16 -19.45 -13.72
C PRO A 109 8.43 -18.19 -14.18
N ASP A 110 8.22 -17.25 -13.26
CA ASP A 110 7.75 -15.90 -13.50
C ASP A 110 8.24 -14.95 -12.39
N PRO A 111 8.41 -13.65 -12.66
CA PRO A 111 8.94 -12.70 -11.68
C PRO A 111 8.08 -12.57 -10.41
N ALA A 112 6.77 -12.76 -10.51
CA ALA A 112 5.87 -12.65 -9.36
C ALA A 112 6.11 -13.79 -8.35
N SER A 113 6.32 -15.00 -8.84
CA SER A 113 6.72 -16.17 -8.01
C SER A 113 8.10 -15.98 -7.40
N GLY A 114 9.04 -15.39 -8.16
CA GLY A 114 10.37 -15.07 -7.66
C GLY A 114 10.35 -14.04 -6.52
N LEU A 115 9.53 -12.98 -6.65
CA LEU A 115 9.32 -11.98 -5.60
C LEU A 115 8.68 -12.58 -4.35
N GLU A 116 7.70 -13.46 -4.53
CA GLU A 116 7.05 -14.14 -3.41
C GLU A 116 8.04 -14.99 -2.62
N GLU A 117 8.88 -15.76 -3.32
CA GLU A 117 9.92 -16.58 -2.68
C GLU A 117 10.96 -15.73 -1.94
N LEU A 118 11.34 -14.57 -2.53
CA LEU A 118 12.21 -13.60 -1.88
C LEU A 118 11.57 -13.10 -0.58
N ALA A 119 10.31 -12.67 -0.63
CA ALA A 119 9.60 -12.17 0.55
C ALA A 119 9.44 -13.23 1.65
N LEU A 120 9.18 -14.49 1.29
CA LEU A 120 9.10 -15.60 2.24
C LEU A 120 10.43 -15.84 2.95
N ARG A 121 11.56 -15.78 2.24
CA ARG A 121 12.90 -15.89 2.83
C ARG A 121 13.20 -14.76 3.80
N GLN A 122 12.87 -13.53 3.43
CA GLN A 122 13.04 -12.37 4.32
C GLN A 122 12.17 -12.49 5.58
N ALA A 123 10.93 -12.95 5.42
CA ALA A 123 10.01 -13.15 6.53
C ALA A 123 10.52 -14.21 7.52
N ALA A 124 11.17 -15.26 7.03
CA ALA A 124 11.77 -16.30 7.90
C ALA A 124 12.86 -15.73 8.82
N GLY A 125 13.56 -14.67 8.40
CA GLY A 125 14.59 -14.00 9.21
C GLY A 125 14.09 -12.81 10.05
N ALA A 126 12.92 -12.24 9.73
CA ALA A 126 12.43 -11.00 10.35
C ALA A 126 11.64 -11.19 11.65
N GLY A 127 11.31 -12.41 12.02
CA GLY A 127 10.43 -12.71 13.14
C GLY A 127 8.93 -12.43 12.84
N PRO A 128 8.05 -12.77 13.78
CA PRO A 128 6.61 -12.60 13.56
C PRO A 128 6.22 -11.10 13.50
N PRO A 129 5.24 -10.75 12.65
CA PRO A 129 4.70 -9.40 12.60
C PRO A 129 4.14 -8.96 13.96
N ASP A 130 4.34 -7.67 14.32
CA ASP A 130 3.78 -7.10 15.56
C ASP A 130 2.24 -7.16 15.53
N PRO A 131 1.60 -7.95 16.42
CA PRO A 131 0.14 -8.11 16.42
C PRO A 131 -0.59 -6.81 16.74
N LEU A 132 0.06 -5.91 17.47
CA LEU A 132 -0.51 -4.61 17.84
C LEU A 132 -0.71 -3.71 16.59
N LEU A 133 0.22 -3.75 15.64
CA LEU A 133 0.07 -2.99 14.39
C LEU A 133 -1.14 -3.48 13.59
N ARG A 134 -1.38 -4.79 13.56
CA ARG A 134 -2.56 -5.36 12.92
C ARG A 134 -3.85 -4.89 13.60
N GLN A 135 -3.89 -4.87 14.93
CA GLN A 135 -5.04 -4.36 15.69
C GLN A 135 -5.31 -2.89 15.39
N VAL A 136 -4.26 -2.05 15.31
CA VAL A 136 -4.38 -0.64 14.89
C VAL A 136 -5.02 -0.53 13.51
N VAL A 137 -4.52 -1.27 12.52
CA VAL A 137 -5.07 -1.25 11.15
C VAL A 137 -6.53 -1.68 11.15
N THR A 138 -6.86 -2.80 11.78
CA THR A 138 -8.24 -3.33 11.86
C THR A 138 -9.20 -2.34 12.49
N ALA A 139 -8.81 -1.70 13.59
CA ALA A 139 -9.63 -0.69 14.25
C ALA A 139 -9.88 0.54 13.37
N LEU A 140 -8.84 1.04 12.70
CA LEU A 140 -8.95 2.18 11.79
C LEU A 140 -9.73 1.83 10.50
N GLU A 141 -9.59 0.63 9.96
CA GLU A 141 -10.40 0.11 8.84
C GLU A 141 -11.88 0.00 9.22
N ALA A 142 -12.18 -0.35 10.46
CA ALA A 142 -13.55 -0.33 10.99
C ALA A 142 -14.09 1.09 11.23
N GLY A 143 -13.27 2.12 11.03
CA GLY A 143 -13.65 3.53 11.22
C GLY A 143 -13.60 4.00 12.66
N ARG A 144 -12.94 3.27 13.56
CA ARG A 144 -12.76 3.71 14.96
C ARG A 144 -11.93 5.00 15.01
N PRO A 145 -12.28 5.94 15.89
CA PRO A 145 -11.45 7.12 16.13
C PRO A 145 -10.04 6.75 16.61
N VAL A 146 -9.04 7.50 16.16
CA VAL A 146 -7.64 7.26 16.54
C VAL A 146 -7.43 7.28 18.06
N ALA A 147 -8.10 8.19 18.77
CA ALA A 147 -8.01 8.27 20.23
C ALA A 147 -8.57 6.99 20.88
N ALA A 148 -9.78 6.58 20.51
CA ALA A 148 -10.39 5.35 21.03
C ALA A 148 -9.56 4.11 20.71
N THR A 149 -8.92 4.05 19.52
CA THR A 149 -8.00 2.97 19.16
C THR A 149 -6.76 2.97 20.07
N ALA A 150 -6.20 4.14 20.37
CA ALA A 150 -5.06 4.25 21.29
C ALA A 150 -5.42 3.77 22.70
N ASP A 151 -6.54 4.23 23.22
CA ASP A 151 -7.02 3.90 24.57
C ASP A 151 -7.30 2.39 24.71
N GLU A 152 -7.98 1.77 23.73
CA GLU A 152 -8.28 0.33 23.72
C GLU A 152 -7.02 -0.53 23.70
N LEU A 153 -5.97 -0.07 23.00
CA LEU A 153 -4.69 -0.78 22.92
C LEU A 153 -3.71 -0.42 24.04
N GLY A 154 -4.10 0.39 25.00
CA GLY A 154 -3.24 0.84 26.09
C GLY A 154 -2.06 1.68 25.62
N LEU A 155 -2.20 2.41 24.52
CA LEU A 155 -1.14 3.23 23.93
C LEU A 155 -1.37 4.71 24.20
N GLY A 156 -0.35 5.40 24.68
CA GLY A 156 -0.35 6.86 24.68
C GLY A 156 -0.29 7.40 23.24
N ALA A 157 -0.92 8.58 23.00
CA ALA A 157 -0.99 9.20 21.68
C ALA A 157 0.39 9.36 21.00
N ARG A 158 1.43 9.74 21.76
CA ARG A 158 2.82 9.86 21.25
C ARG A 158 3.40 8.51 20.85
N GLN A 159 3.11 7.47 21.62
CA GLN A 159 3.59 6.11 21.36
C GLN A 159 2.93 5.54 20.11
N LEU A 160 1.60 5.67 19.97
CA LEU A 160 0.87 5.29 18.76
C LEU A 160 1.41 6.05 17.55
N HIS A 161 1.64 7.36 17.66
CA HIS A 161 2.17 8.16 16.56
C HIS A 161 3.56 7.68 16.11
N ARG A 162 4.49 7.48 17.04
CA ARG A 162 5.85 6.99 16.72
C ARG A 162 5.83 5.61 16.08
N ARG A 163 5.03 4.67 16.62
CA ARG A 163 4.87 3.34 16.01
C ARG A 163 4.27 3.42 14.61
N SER A 164 3.27 4.29 14.41
CA SER A 164 2.66 4.51 13.10
C SER A 164 3.65 5.06 12.08
N LEU A 165 4.51 6.01 12.45
CA LEU A 165 5.55 6.51 11.55
C LEU A 165 6.48 5.38 11.09
N SER A 166 6.97 4.57 12.01
CA SER A 166 7.87 3.48 11.69
C SER A 166 7.21 2.39 10.85
N ALA A 167 5.96 2.04 11.16
CA ALA A 167 5.27 0.91 10.53
C ALA A 167 4.53 1.27 9.24
N PHE A 168 3.92 2.47 9.17
CA PHE A 168 3.02 2.88 8.09
C PHE A 168 3.55 4.06 7.27
N GLY A 169 4.65 4.69 7.69
CA GLY A 169 5.24 5.84 7.04
C GLY A 169 4.63 7.19 7.43
N TYR A 170 3.51 7.21 8.13
CA TYR A 170 2.80 8.41 8.55
C TYR A 170 2.03 8.18 9.85
N GLY A 171 1.52 9.27 10.43
CA GLY A 171 0.76 9.19 11.68
C GLY A 171 -0.59 8.48 11.50
N PRO A 172 -1.21 8.01 12.62
CA PRO A 172 -2.43 7.22 12.57
C PRO A 172 -3.63 7.95 11.96
N LYS A 173 -3.67 9.29 12.04
CA LYS A 173 -4.73 10.09 11.37
C LYS A 173 -4.65 9.99 9.85
N THR A 174 -3.44 10.02 9.28
CA THR A 174 -3.24 9.86 7.83
C THR A 174 -3.61 8.45 7.40
N LEU A 175 -3.20 7.41 8.14
CA LEU A 175 -3.61 6.04 7.87
C LEU A 175 -5.13 5.90 7.89
N ALA A 176 -5.81 6.42 8.90
CA ALA A 176 -7.27 6.39 9.00
C ALA A 176 -7.97 7.05 7.80
N ARG A 177 -7.44 8.19 7.30
CA ARG A 177 -7.94 8.86 6.09
C ARG A 177 -7.79 7.96 4.85
N ILE A 178 -6.63 7.34 4.67
CA ILE A 178 -6.35 6.45 3.54
C ILE A 178 -7.26 5.21 3.57
N LEU A 179 -7.40 4.58 4.72
CA LEU A 179 -8.26 3.41 4.88
C LEU A 179 -9.76 3.76 4.68
N ARG A 180 -10.18 4.94 5.12
CA ARG A 180 -11.52 5.48 4.86
C ARG A 180 -11.75 5.72 3.37
N LEU A 181 -10.77 6.28 2.65
CA LEU A 181 -10.84 6.43 1.20
C LEU A 181 -10.99 5.08 0.50
N ARG A 182 -10.19 4.08 0.86
CA ARG A 182 -10.28 2.72 0.29
C ARG A 182 -11.70 2.15 0.45
N ARG A 183 -12.28 2.27 1.65
CA ARG A 183 -13.65 1.82 1.92
C ARG A 183 -14.68 2.57 1.07
N ALA A 184 -14.56 3.90 0.94
CA ALA A 184 -15.45 4.69 0.10
C ALA A 184 -15.35 4.29 -1.37
N LEU A 185 -14.15 4.08 -1.89
CA LEU A 185 -13.96 3.64 -3.28
C LEU A 185 -14.53 2.24 -3.53
N ALA A 186 -14.40 1.32 -2.57
CA ALA A 186 -15.00 0.00 -2.67
C ALA A 186 -16.54 0.08 -2.76
N LEU A 187 -17.18 0.86 -1.89
CA LEU A 187 -18.62 1.11 -1.91
C LEU A 187 -19.09 1.74 -3.23
N ALA A 188 -18.39 2.78 -3.67
CA ALA A 188 -18.73 3.48 -4.90
C ALA A 188 -18.56 2.59 -6.15
N ARG A 189 -17.53 1.73 -6.19
CA ARG A 189 -17.34 0.73 -7.27
C ARG A 189 -18.42 -0.35 -7.25
N ALA A 190 -18.95 -0.69 -6.07
CA ALA A 190 -20.09 -1.59 -5.92
C ALA A 190 -21.44 -0.94 -6.31
N GLY A 191 -21.42 0.32 -6.77
CA GLY A 191 -22.61 1.01 -7.24
C GLY A 191 -23.39 1.79 -6.18
N VAL A 192 -22.88 1.87 -4.94
CA VAL A 192 -23.52 2.66 -3.88
C VAL A 192 -23.53 4.14 -4.26
N PRO A 193 -24.68 4.84 -4.16
CA PRO A 193 -24.79 6.27 -4.43
C PRO A 193 -23.82 7.10 -3.56
N PHE A 194 -23.27 8.18 -4.10
CA PHE A 194 -22.20 8.95 -3.42
C PHE A 194 -22.60 9.50 -2.06
N ALA A 195 -23.85 9.92 -1.88
CA ALA A 195 -24.35 10.37 -0.58
C ALA A 195 -24.35 9.23 0.46
N GLN A 196 -24.79 8.03 0.06
CA GLN A 196 -24.74 6.84 0.93
C GLN A 196 -23.31 6.35 1.14
N THR A 197 -22.47 6.39 0.10
CA THR A 197 -21.04 6.10 0.19
C THR A 197 -20.37 6.98 1.26
N ALA A 198 -20.67 8.28 1.25
CA ALA A 198 -20.14 9.20 2.25
C ALA A 198 -20.54 8.78 3.67
N ALA A 199 -21.84 8.56 3.89
CA ALA A 199 -22.37 8.16 5.19
C ALA A 199 -21.75 6.82 5.68
N TRP A 200 -21.76 5.79 4.83
CA TRP A 200 -21.25 4.45 5.21
C TRP A 200 -19.74 4.40 5.36
N ALA A 201 -19.01 5.23 4.62
CA ALA A 201 -17.56 5.33 4.77
C ALA A 201 -17.13 6.21 5.96
N GLY A 202 -18.06 6.92 6.64
CA GLY A 202 -17.77 7.75 7.81
C GLY A 202 -17.29 9.16 7.44
N TYR A 203 -17.78 9.72 6.32
CA TYR A 203 -17.67 11.15 5.99
C TYR A 203 -18.88 11.90 6.51
N ALA A 204 -18.71 13.17 6.85
CA ALA A 204 -19.81 14.00 7.32
C ALA A 204 -20.91 14.17 6.26
N ASP A 205 -20.50 14.31 5.00
CA ASP A 205 -21.36 14.51 3.84
C ASP A 205 -20.66 14.15 2.53
N GLN A 206 -21.38 14.21 1.41
CA GLN A 206 -20.85 13.98 0.07
C GLN A 206 -19.78 15.01 -0.33
N ALA A 207 -19.89 16.26 0.10
CA ALA A 207 -18.93 17.31 -0.21
C ALA A 207 -17.59 17.05 0.50
N HIS A 208 -17.62 16.57 1.74
CA HIS A 208 -16.43 16.12 2.47
C HIS A 208 -15.76 14.94 1.76
N LEU A 209 -16.52 13.92 1.34
CA LEU A 209 -16.02 12.80 0.54
C LEU A 209 -15.33 13.31 -0.74
N ALA A 210 -15.99 14.18 -1.49
CA ALA A 210 -15.47 14.70 -2.75
C ALA A 210 -14.15 15.48 -2.57
N ARG A 211 -14.06 16.32 -1.53
CA ARG A 211 -12.83 17.05 -1.21
C ARG A 211 -11.69 16.11 -0.86
N GLU A 212 -11.93 15.12 0.00
CA GLU A 212 -10.88 14.17 0.42
C GLU A 212 -10.43 13.27 -0.72
N VAL A 213 -11.36 12.79 -1.56
CA VAL A 213 -11.00 12.06 -2.79
C VAL A 213 -10.10 12.89 -3.68
N ARG A 214 -10.46 14.14 -3.95
CA ARG A 214 -9.67 15.04 -4.79
C ARG A 214 -8.29 15.33 -4.20
N GLU A 215 -8.19 15.49 -2.89
CA GLU A 215 -6.93 15.74 -2.19
C GLU A 215 -5.98 14.53 -2.32
N LEU A 216 -6.49 13.31 -2.12
CA LEU A 216 -5.68 12.09 -2.10
C LEU A 216 -5.43 11.51 -3.50
N SER A 217 -6.38 11.66 -4.44
CA SER A 217 -6.29 11.09 -5.78
C SER A 217 -5.88 12.10 -6.86
N GLY A 218 -6.06 13.40 -6.61
CA GLY A 218 -5.89 14.45 -7.61
C GLY A 218 -7.04 14.53 -8.63
N LEU A 219 -8.10 13.73 -8.50
CA LEU A 219 -9.24 13.66 -9.41
C LEU A 219 -10.57 13.76 -8.67
N PRO A 220 -11.62 14.29 -9.30
CA PRO A 220 -12.99 14.15 -8.81
C PRO A 220 -13.41 12.68 -8.75
N LEU A 221 -14.28 12.32 -7.78
CA LEU A 221 -14.71 10.93 -7.56
C LEU A 221 -15.36 10.31 -8.81
N GLY A 222 -16.18 11.05 -9.55
CA GLY A 222 -16.81 10.57 -10.79
C GLY A 222 -15.78 10.20 -11.85
N GLU A 223 -14.81 11.06 -12.09
CA GLU A 223 -13.72 10.84 -13.05
C GLU A 223 -12.84 9.64 -12.63
N LEU A 224 -12.52 9.56 -11.34
CA LEU A 224 -11.71 8.46 -10.78
C LEU A 224 -12.38 7.09 -11.00
N LEU A 225 -13.72 7.05 -11.04
CA LEU A 225 -14.50 5.82 -11.25
C LEU A 225 -14.88 5.60 -12.73
N GLY A 226 -14.41 6.45 -13.65
CA GLY A 226 -14.79 6.37 -15.07
C GLY A 226 -16.28 6.69 -15.33
N ARG A 227 -16.95 7.34 -14.38
CA ARG A 227 -18.32 7.83 -14.51
C ARG A 227 -18.25 9.27 -14.96
N SER A 228 -18.20 9.50 -16.29
CA SER A 228 -18.45 10.83 -16.87
C SER A 228 -19.88 11.22 -16.51
N GLY A 229 -20.04 12.42 -15.92
CA GLY A 229 -21.35 12.98 -15.61
C GLY A 229 -22.10 13.43 -16.85
#